data_150753e76d3bb815748befe8bd29ceeb
#
_entry.id   150753e76d3bb815748befe8bd29ceeb
#
_cell.length_a   1.000
_cell.length_b   1.000
_cell.length_c   1.000
_cell.angle_alpha   90.00
_cell.angle_beta   90.00
_cell.angle_gamma   90.00
#
_symmetry.space_group_name_H-M   'P 1'
#
loop_
_entity.id
_entity.type
_entity.pdbx_description
1 polymer ?
#
loop_
_entity_poly.entity_id
_entity_poly.type
_entity_poly.pdbx_seq_one_letter_code
_entity_poly.pdbx_strand_id
1 'polypeptide(L)'
;MAVELVHPEVNLNVTRQVDGPLIRKLSVSNFRNYSKVSLEPSQQMVVLLGNNGAGKTNLLEAISMLSPGRGLRRAQLTQLNRAKIDTTDEDNIIEAQRQWAVSVKVESNGFQTTIGTGCETTAADGKSAKRLVKINGEIVKSQ
;
A
#
# COMPACT_ATOMS: atom_id res chain seq x y z
N MET A 1 0.83 -5.91 -24.20
CA MET A 1 0.92 -5.90 -22.71
C MET A 1 2.28 -5.34 -22.38
N ALA A 2 2.35 -4.22 -21.69
CA ALA A 2 3.62 -3.66 -21.26
C ALA A 2 3.89 -4.10 -19.82
N VAL A 3 5.09 -4.61 -19.55
CA VAL A 3 5.55 -5.07 -18.24
C VAL A 3 6.58 -4.07 -17.74
N GLU A 4 6.33 -3.46 -16.59
CA GLU A 4 7.31 -2.62 -15.91
C GLU A 4 8.06 -3.44 -14.87
N LEU A 5 9.38 -3.49 -14.99
CA LEU A 5 10.26 -4.11 -14.02
C LEU A 5 10.75 -3.05 -13.03
N VAL A 6 10.40 -3.20 -11.77
CA VAL A 6 10.91 -2.34 -10.70
C VAL A 6 12.33 -2.80 -10.29
N HIS A 7 13.23 -2.93 -11.29
CA HIS A 7 14.65 -3.15 -11.12
C HIS A 7 15.41 -2.34 -12.17
N PRO A 8 16.53 -1.68 -11.84
CA PRO A 8 17.19 -0.72 -12.73
C PRO A 8 17.80 -1.29 -14.01
N GLU A 9 17.80 -2.59 -14.27
CA GLU A 9 18.63 -3.18 -15.33
C GLU A 9 17.92 -3.97 -16.43
N VAL A 10 16.59 -4.08 -16.47
CA VAL A 10 15.93 -4.83 -17.57
C VAL A 10 14.68 -4.10 -18.08
N ASN A 11 14.79 -3.51 -19.28
CA ASN A 11 13.66 -2.94 -20.03
C ASN A 11 13.16 -3.97 -21.06
N LEU A 12 11.97 -4.52 -20.84
CA LEU A 12 11.27 -5.31 -21.85
C LEU A 12 10.01 -4.53 -22.29
N ASN A 13 10.11 -3.80 -23.40
CA ASN A 13 8.98 -3.15 -24.02
C ASN A 13 8.16 -4.15 -24.84
N VAL A 14 7.07 -4.64 -24.29
CA VAL A 14 6.02 -5.33 -25.04
C VAL A 14 4.75 -4.50 -24.94
N THR A 15 4.43 -3.76 -26.00
CA THR A 15 3.30 -2.85 -26.04
C THR A 15 2.04 -3.59 -26.51
N ARG A 16 1.17 -3.99 -25.58
CA ARG A 16 -0.24 -4.23 -25.85
C ARG A 16 -1.03 -3.28 -24.94
N GLN A 17 -1.72 -2.31 -25.51
CA GLN A 17 -2.72 -1.55 -24.78
C GLN A 17 -3.82 -2.53 -24.33
N VAL A 18 -3.97 -2.70 -23.05
CA VAL A 18 -5.11 -3.39 -22.45
C VAL A 18 -6.01 -2.29 -21.92
N ASP A 19 -7.23 -2.21 -22.43
CA ASP A 19 -8.23 -1.28 -21.91
C ASP A 19 -8.59 -1.67 -20.48
N GLY A 20 -8.18 -0.87 -19.52
CA GLY A 20 -8.45 -1.15 -18.11
C GLY A 20 -7.86 -0.08 -17.19
N PRO A 21 -8.20 -0.13 -15.89
CA PRO A 21 -7.67 0.82 -14.92
C PRO A 21 -6.15 0.69 -14.77
N LEU A 22 -5.47 1.82 -14.69
CA LEU A 22 -4.03 1.94 -14.53
C LEU A 22 -3.71 2.55 -13.16
N ILE A 23 -2.84 1.91 -12.40
CA ILE A 23 -2.29 2.50 -11.18
C ILE A 23 -1.23 3.52 -11.59
N ARG A 24 -1.48 4.78 -11.27
CA ARG A 24 -0.54 5.88 -11.50
C ARG A 24 0.39 6.13 -10.33
N LYS A 25 -0.08 5.84 -9.12
CA LYS A 25 0.73 5.98 -7.91
C LYS A 25 0.24 5.02 -6.85
N LEU A 26 1.17 4.35 -6.20
CA LEU A 26 0.94 3.57 -5.00
C LEU A 26 1.81 4.17 -3.88
N SER A 27 1.21 4.45 -2.73
CA SER A 27 1.92 4.91 -1.54
C SER A 27 1.56 4.03 -0.36
N VAL A 28 2.59 3.57 0.33
CA VAL A 28 2.46 2.71 1.52
C VAL A 28 3.29 3.32 2.64
N SER A 29 2.74 3.41 3.84
CA SER A 29 3.43 3.95 5.02
C SER A 29 3.17 3.10 6.25
N ASN A 30 4.19 2.92 7.07
CA ASN A 30 4.19 2.16 8.35
C ASN A 30 3.56 0.77 8.25
N PHE A 31 3.74 0.11 7.15
CA PHE A 31 3.14 -1.18 6.85
C PHE A 31 4.19 -2.29 6.85
N ARG A 32 4.08 -3.25 7.77
CA ARG A 32 5.00 -4.38 7.89
C ARG A 32 6.47 -3.93 8.01
N ASN A 33 7.30 -4.18 6.99
CA ASN A 33 8.71 -3.77 6.94
C ASN A 33 8.92 -2.37 6.29
N TYR A 34 7.86 -1.77 5.74
CA TYR A 34 7.96 -0.48 5.08
C TYR A 34 7.71 0.69 6.04
N SER A 35 8.66 1.59 6.19
CA SER A 35 8.40 2.91 6.78
C SER A 35 7.62 3.77 5.81
N LYS A 36 8.15 3.89 4.58
CA LYS A 36 7.49 4.61 3.49
C LYS A 36 7.99 4.05 2.16
N VAL A 37 7.08 3.80 1.24
CA VAL A 37 7.37 3.48 -0.15
C VAL A 37 6.37 4.16 -1.05
N SER A 38 6.85 4.70 -2.18
CA SER A 38 6.03 5.26 -3.24
C SER A 38 6.48 4.70 -4.57
N LEU A 39 5.55 4.19 -5.35
CA LEU A 39 5.76 3.66 -6.69
C LEU A 39 4.86 4.42 -7.65
N GLU A 40 5.39 4.76 -8.82
CA GLU A 40 4.65 5.45 -9.90
C GLU A 40 4.72 4.62 -11.18
N PRO A 41 3.97 3.52 -11.28
CA PRO A 41 3.97 2.67 -12.46
C PRO A 41 3.50 3.44 -13.69
N SER A 42 4.18 3.23 -14.81
CA SER A 42 3.77 3.76 -16.12
C SER A 42 2.98 2.73 -16.93
N GLN A 43 3.00 1.45 -16.50
CA GLN A 43 2.44 0.31 -17.22
C GLN A 43 1.38 -0.40 -16.38
N GLN A 44 0.47 -1.12 -17.06
CA GLN A 44 -0.58 -1.89 -16.40
C GLN A 44 -0.04 -3.13 -15.68
N MET A 45 1.00 -3.73 -16.22
CA MET A 45 1.64 -4.89 -15.60
C MET A 45 2.95 -4.46 -14.97
N VAL A 46 3.09 -4.74 -13.68
CA VAL A 46 4.28 -4.46 -12.88
C VAL A 46 4.79 -5.77 -12.30
N VAL A 47 6.06 -6.04 -12.45
CA VAL A 47 6.72 -7.21 -11.89
C VAL A 47 7.64 -6.78 -10.75
N LEU A 48 7.43 -7.33 -9.56
CA LEU A 48 8.27 -7.08 -8.40
C LEU A 48 9.39 -8.11 -8.33
N LEU A 49 10.63 -7.67 -8.48
CA LEU A 49 11.82 -8.48 -8.34
C LEU A 49 12.60 -8.12 -7.07
N GLY A 50 13.37 -9.06 -6.55
CA GLY A 50 14.22 -8.85 -5.38
C GLY A 50 14.44 -10.14 -4.59
N ASN A 51 15.37 -10.11 -3.66
CA ASN A 51 15.73 -11.26 -2.81
C ASN A 51 14.56 -11.71 -1.92
N ASN A 52 14.64 -12.93 -1.40
CA ASN A 52 13.73 -13.40 -0.39
C ASN A 52 13.85 -12.52 0.86
N GLY A 53 12.71 -12.14 1.44
CA GLY A 53 12.68 -11.19 2.56
C GLY A 53 12.68 -9.69 2.19
N ALA A 54 12.88 -9.31 0.93
CA ALA A 54 12.89 -7.91 0.48
C ALA A 54 11.55 -7.17 0.64
N GLY A 55 10.48 -7.87 1.07
CA GLY A 55 9.17 -7.24 1.31
C GLY A 55 8.17 -7.35 0.15
N LYS A 56 8.49 -8.02 -0.96
CA LYS A 56 7.57 -8.17 -2.11
C LYS A 56 6.17 -8.61 -1.71
N THR A 57 6.07 -9.64 -0.87
CA THR A 57 4.77 -10.14 -0.39
C THR A 57 4.07 -9.14 0.52
N ASN A 58 4.81 -8.34 1.30
CA ASN A 58 4.23 -7.28 2.13
C ASN A 58 3.66 -6.14 1.28
N LEU A 59 4.29 -5.84 0.13
CA LEU A 59 3.75 -4.87 -0.81
C LEU A 59 2.47 -5.38 -1.47
N LEU A 60 2.42 -6.65 -1.89
CA LEU A 60 1.20 -7.28 -2.41
C LEU A 60 0.09 -7.34 -1.36
N GLU A 61 0.44 -7.60 -0.09
CA GLU A 61 -0.51 -7.53 1.01
C GLU A 61 -1.06 -6.11 1.20
N ALA A 62 -0.21 -5.08 1.12
CA ALA A 62 -0.64 -3.69 1.19
C ALA A 62 -1.64 -3.34 0.07
N ILE A 63 -1.34 -3.74 -1.16
CA ILE A 63 -2.24 -3.54 -2.31
C ILE A 63 -3.57 -4.25 -2.09
N SER A 64 -3.54 -5.47 -1.56
CA SER A 64 -4.76 -6.25 -1.28
C SER A 64 -5.68 -5.58 -0.24
N MET A 65 -5.13 -4.69 0.61
CA MET A 65 -5.93 -3.90 1.55
C MET A 65 -6.78 -2.82 0.87
N LEU A 66 -6.54 -2.48 -0.39
CA LEU A 66 -7.37 -1.55 -1.15
C LEU A 66 -8.68 -2.19 -1.64
N SER A 67 -8.76 -3.52 -1.64
CA SER A 67 -9.98 -4.27 -1.97
C SER A 67 -10.85 -4.51 -0.73
N PRO A 68 -12.15 -4.79 -0.89
CA PRO A 68 -12.99 -5.23 0.21
C PRO A 68 -12.44 -6.50 0.89
N GLY A 69 -12.63 -6.63 2.19
CA GLY A 69 -12.21 -7.80 2.96
C GLY A 69 -10.97 -7.56 3.83
N ARG A 70 -10.31 -8.63 4.28
CA ARG A 70 -9.22 -8.60 5.27
C ARG A 70 -7.81 -8.65 4.65
N GLY A 71 -7.70 -8.38 3.35
CA GLY A 71 -6.44 -8.48 2.64
C GLY A 71 -5.95 -9.93 2.43
N LEU A 72 -4.77 -10.06 1.82
CA LEU A 72 -4.23 -11.35 1.35
C LEU A 72 -4.01 -12.38 2.45
N ARG A 73 -3.52 -11.95 3.63
CA ARG A 73 -3.18 -12.85 4.75
C ARG A 73 -4.22 -12.86 5.87
N ARG A 74 -5.31 -12.11 5.74
CA ARG A 74 -6.37 -11.99 6.77
C ARG A 74 -5.84 -11.59 8.15
N ALA A 75 -4.73 -10.85 8.20
CA ALA A 75 -4.12 -10.40 9.44
C ALA A 75 -5.04 -9.41 10.21
N GLN A 76 -4.86 -9.33 11.51
CA GLN A 76 -5.49 -8.28 12.30
C GLN A 76 -4.90 -6.91 11.91
N LEU A 77 -5.73 -5.86 11.93
CA LEU A 77 -5.31 -4.52 11.47
C LEU A 77 -4.08 -3.99 12.23
N THR A 78 -4.00 -4.26 13.53
CA THR A 78 -2.87 -3.86 14.37
C THR A 78 -1.57 -4.60 14.03
N GLN A 79 -1.66 -5.81 13.51
CA GLN A 79 -0.50 -6.61 13.09
C GLN A 79 0.11 -6.14 11.77
N LEU A 80 -0.59 -5.27 11.02
CA LEU A 80 -0.10 -4.68 9.77
C LEU A 80 0.83 -3.49 10.02
N ASN A 81 0.81 -2.91 11.23
CA ASN A 81 1.72 -1.84 11.59
C ASN A 81 3.17 -2.31 11.49
N ARG A 82 4.04 -1.39 11.10
CA ARG A 82 5.49 -1.62 11.15
C ARG A 82 5.89 -1.94 12.60
N ALA A 83 6.73 -2.94 12.78
CA ALA A 83 7.29 -3.27 14.07
C ALA A 83 8.02 -2.04 14.64
N LYS A 84 7.82 -1.78 15.93
CA LYS A 84 8.59 -0.73 16.61
C LYS A 84 10.07 -1.08 16.52
N ILE A 85 10.87 -0.13 16.09
CA ILE A 85 12.32 -0.24 16.20
C ILE A 85 12.66 0.23 17.61
N ASP A 86 13.37 -0.58 18.38
CA ASP A 86 13.93 -0.16 19.67
C ASP A 86 15.02 0.87 19.39
N THR A 87 14.63 2.14 19.39
CA THR A 87 15.52 3.28 19.17
C THR A 87 15.22 4.35 20.22
N THR A 88 16.25 5.05 20.64
CA THR A 88 16.16 6.19 21.54
C THR A 88 15.92 7.51 20.81
N ASP A 89 15.92 7.49 19.47
CA ASP A 89 15.68 8.69 18.66
C ASP A 89 14.19 9.06 18.67
N GLU A 90 13.89 10.27 19.12
CA GLU A 90 12.50 10.77 19.25
C GLU A 90 11.74 10.73 17.92
N ASP A 91 12.37 11.07 16.80
CA ASP A 91 11.76 11.04 15.47
C ASP A 91 11.34 9.62 15.08
N ASN A 92 12.15 8.61 15.37
CA ASN A 92 11.86 7.21 15.11
C ASN A 92 10.75 6.68 16.04
N ILE A 93 10.66 7.18 17.28
CA ILE A 93 9.58 6.83 18.22
C ILE A 93 8.24 7.37 17.70
N ILE A 94 8.22 8.62 17.24
CA ILE A 94 7.01 9.26 16.68
C ILE A 94 6.57 8.52 15.40
N GLU A 95 7.49 8.16 14.52
CA GLU A 95 7.18 7.43 13.30
C GLU A 95 6.67 6.00 13.58
N ALA A 96 7.24 5.33 14.58
CA ALA A 96 6.81 3.99 15.00
C ALA A 96 5.42 3.97 15.66
N GLN A 97 4.92 5.11 16.14
CA GLN A 97 3.56 5.25 16.68
C GLN A 97 2.50 5.50 15.60
N ARG A 98 2.92 5.88 14.37
CA ARG A 98 2.00 6.11 13.27
C ARG A 98 1.38 4.79 12.80
N GLN A 99 0.10 4.86 12.55
CA GLN A 99 -0.63 3.73 12.01
C GLN A 99 -0.35 3.54 10.52
N TRP A 100 -0.50 2.32 10.04
CA TRP A 100 -0.28 2.04 8.63
C TRP A 100 -1.32 2.73 7.74
N ALA A 101 -0.90 3.09 6.56
CA ALA A 101 -1.77 3.59 5.51
C ALA A 101 -1.29 3.12 4.13
N VAL A 102 -2.25 2.85 3.26
CA VAL A 102 -2.05 2.50 1.86
C VAL A 102 -2.95 3.38 1.02
N SER A 103 -2.42 3.98 -0.04
CA SER A 103 -3.23 4.72 -1.00
C SER A 103 -2.78 4.45 -2.42
N VAL A 104 -3.73 4.52 -3.33
CA VAL A 104 -3.51 4.34 -4.76
C VAL A 104 -4.21 5.45 -5.54
N LYS A 105 -3.54 5.98 -6.56
CA LYS A 105 -4.17 6.76 -7.63
C LYS A 105 -4.40 5.83 -8.82
N VAL A 106 -5.65 5.70 -9.22
CA VAL A 106 -6.06 4.89 -10.36
C VAL A 106 -6.60 5.80 -11.43
N GLU A 107 -6.18 5.57 -12.66
CA GLU A 107 -6.74 6.22 -13.84
C GLU A 107 -7.53 5.19 -14.65
N SER A 108 -8.75 5.54 -15.02
CA SER A 108 -9.62 4.72 -15.86
C SER A 108 -10.49 5.63 -16.72
N ASN A 109 -10.50 5.40 -18.01
CA ASN A 109 -11.30 6.19 -18.99
C ASN A 109 -11.06 7.71 -18.88
N GLY A 110 -9.84 8.14 -18.63
CA GLY A 110 -9.47 9.55 -18.48
C GLY A 110 -9.82 10.18 -17.13
N PHE A 111 -10.43 9.43 -16.21
CA PHE A 111 -10.73 9.88 -14.86
C PHE A 111 -9.70 9.35 -13.87
N GLN A 112 -9.30 10.19 -12.92
CA GLN A 112 -8.44 9.77 -11.82
C GLN A 112 -9.24 9.65 -10.52
N THR A 113 -9.02 8.54 -9.82
CA THR A 113 -9.62 8.28 -8.51
C THR A 113 -8.51 7.93 -7.52
N THR A 114 -8.55 8.55 -6.34
CA THR A 114 -7.66 8.20 -5.24
C THR A 114 -8.41 7.33 -4.25
N ILE A 115 -7.91 6.14 -3.99
CA ILE A 115 -8.44 5.21 -2.98
C ILE A 115 -7.40 5.09 -1.88
N GLY A 116 -7.80 5.31 -0.63
CA GLY A 116 -6.94 5.16 0.53
C GLY A 116 -7.55 4.26 1.58
N THR A 117 -6.73 3.50 2.27
CA THR A 117 -7.13 2.72 3.44
C THR A 117 -6.05 2.77 4.51
N GLY A 118 -6.47 2.68 5.75
CA GLY A 118 -5.58 2.68 6.88
C GLY A 118 -6.30 2.16 8.12
N CYS A 119 -5.63 2.16 9.26
CA CYS A 119 -6.28 1.84 10.51
C CYS A 119 -6.31 3.05 11.45
N GLU A 120 -7.33 3.09 12.28
CA GLU A 120 -7.47 4.00 13.39
C GLU A 120 -7.58 3.19 14.67
N THR A 121 -6.77 3.53 15.66
CA THR A 121 -6.86 2.89 16.98
C THR A 121 -8.05 3.49 17.73
N THR A 122 -8.97 2.64 18.16
CA THR A 122 -10.21 3.06 18.83
C THR A 122 -10.16 2.94 20.34
N ALA A 123 -9.11 2.32 20.89
CA ALA A 123 -8.91 2.15 22.32
C ALA A 123 -7.57 2.73 22.77
N ALA A 124 -7.55 3.26 24.00
CA ALA A 124 -6.34 3.85 24.59
C ALA A 124 -5.20 2.82 24.79
N ASP A 125 -5.54 1.54 24.86
CA ASP A 125 -4.58 0.41 24.99
C ASP A 125 -3.99 -0.05 23.65
N GLY A 126 -4.41 0.56 22.53
CA GLY A 126 -3.95 0.22 21.19
C GLY A 126 -4.39 -1.14 20.66
N LYS A 127 -5.22 -1.89 21.42
CA LYS A 127 -5.60 -3.26 21.04
C LYS A 127 -6.78 -3.32 20.07
N SER A 128 -7.60 -2.28 20.02
CA SER A 128 -8.73 -2.20 19.12
C SER A 128 -8.46 -1.24 17.99
N ALA A 129 -8.66 -1.67 16.75
CA ALA A 129 -8.43 -0.88 15.56
C ALA A 129 -9.58 -1.01 14.58
N LYS A 130 -9.96 0.11 13.97
CA LYS A 130 -10.98 0.19 12.93
C LYS A 130 -10.30 0.52 11.60
N ARG A 131 -10.72 -0.15 10.54
CA ARG A 131 -10.31 0.19 9.19
C ARG A 131 -11.06 1.42 8.70
N LEU A 132 -10.31 2.38 8.18
CA LEU A 132 -10.83 3.53 7.44
C LEU A 132 -10.61 3.32 5.95
N VAL A 133 -11.59 3.71 5.15
CA VAL A 133 -11.49 3.77 3.69
C VAL A 133 -11.86 5.18 3.24
N LYS A 134 -11.06 5.74 2.35
CA LYS A 134 -11.32 7.05 1.73
C LYS A 134 -11.32 6.91 0.21
N ILE A 135 -12.25 7.59 -0.44
CA ILE A 135 -12.27 7.75 -1.89
C ILE A 135 -12.25 9.25 -2.17
N ASN A 136 -11.25 9.71 -2.94
CA ASN A 136 -11.01 11.13 -3.23
C ASN A 136 -10.97 12.03 -1.98
N GLY A 137 -10.44 11.48 -0.86
CA GLY A 137 -10.33 12.18 0.41
C GLY A 137 -11.53 12.05 1.35
N GLU A 138 -12.67 11.61 0.86
CA GLU A 138 -13.89 11.42 1.67
C GLU A 138 -13.94 10.03 2.31
N ILE A 139 -14.33 9.98 3.58
CA ILE A 139 -14.47 8.71 4.31
C ILE A 139 -15.70 7.97 3.79
N VAL A 140 -15.48 6.74 3.33
CA VAL A 140 -16.57 5.84 2.93
C VAL A 140 -16.96 4.99 4.14
N LYS A 141 -18.22 5.12 4.56
CA LYS A 141 -18.77 4.24 5.60
C LYS A 141 -18.98 2.86 5.02
N SER A 142 -18.33 1.83 5.59
CA SER A 142 -18.70 0.45 5.27
C SER A 142 -20.12 0.18 5.80
N GLN A 143 -20.96 -0.27 4.91
CA GLN A 143 -22.24 -0.88 5.30
C GLN A 143 -21.99 -2.24 5.96
#